data_d7247d6e26ef843b24ffb72c650e18d0
#
_entry.id   d7247d6e26ef843b24ffb72c650e18d0
#
_cell.length_a   1.000
_cell.length_b   1.000
_cell.length_c   1.000
_cell.angle_alpha   90.00
_cell.angle_beta   90.00
_cell.angle_gamma   90.00
#
_symmetry.space_group_name_H-M   'P 1'
#
loop_
_entity.id
_entity.type
_entity.pdbx_description
1 polymer ?
#
loop_
_entity_poly.entity_id
_entity_poly.type
_entity_poly.pdbx_seq_one_letter_code
_entity_poly.pdbx_strand_id
1 'polypeptide(L)'
;AVKVNSEGEKIWEKFYGEGPNDKAQYIINTTIQLPKYIIVGQSNDPNTSDSDISIFGINSDGSEHWNRTIQYGNSVNELGKYIFPLSGGGFLVAGAKHINNWDDLFLMKVNNDGTQSGSWYYGGSYNEVGNYAQEVSGGYLVSGYTESFGQGLYDVWIVKTDLDGNEIFNHTFGGSLDDKAMS
;
A
#
# COMPACT_ATOMS: atom_id res chain seq x y z
N ALA A 1 7.65 -9.20 -12.48
CA ALA A 1 8.03 -7.90 -13.07
C ALA A 1 8.83 -8.09 -14.35
N VAL A 2 8.74 -7.13 -15.25
CA VAL A 2 9.50 -7.09 -16.51
C VAL A 2 10.19 -5.73 -16.60
N LYS A 3 11.46 -5.73 -17.00
CA LYS A 3 12.20 -4.51 -17.33
C LYS A 3 12.49 -4.49 -18.82
N VAL A 4 12.20 -3.37 -19.45
CA VAL A 4 12.50 -3.12 -20.87
C VAL A 4 13.45 -1.91 -21.02
N ASN A 5 14.12 -1.82 -22.16
CA ASN A 5 14.90 -0.66 -22.55
C ASN A 5 14.02 0.44 -23.21
N SER A 6 14.61 1.51 -23.71
CA SER A 6 13.91 2.61 -24.40
C SER A 6 13.20 2.18 -25.68
N GLU A 7 13.65 1.11 -26.32
CA GLU A 7 13.09 0.54 -27.55
C GLU A 7 11.97 -0.49 -27.25
N GLY A 8 11.69 -0.78 -25.96
CA GLY A 8 10.70 -1.76 -25.52
C GLY A 8 11.19 -3.21 -25.49
N GLU A 9 12.49 -3.44 -25.71
CA GLU A 9 13.08 -4.78 -25.66
C GLU A 9 13.26 -5.24 -24.22
N LYS A 10 12.96 -6.51 -23.95
CA LYS A 10 13.08 -7.10 -22.64
C LYS A 10 14.54 -7.22 -22.17
N ILE A 11 14.89 -6.51 -21.10
CA ILE A 11 16.18 -6.65 -20.42
C ILE A 11 16.17 -7.86 -19.49
N TRP A 12 15.13 -7.95 -18.64
CA TRP A 12 14.91 -9.10 -17.78
C TRP A 12 13.42 -9.26 -17.44
N GLU A 13 13.06 -10.49 -17.03
CA GLU A 13 11.76 -10.87 -16.51
C GLU A 13 11.96 -11.74 -15.27
N LYS A 14 11.25 -11.43 -14.19
CA LYS A 14 11.33 -12.14 -12.91
C LYS A 14 9.95 -12.27 -12.29
N PHE A 15 9.74 -13.41 -11.64
CA PHE A 15 8.59 -13.70 -10.80
C PHE A 15 9.02 -13.61 -9.34
N TYR A 16 8.16 -13.04 -8.50
CA TYR A 16 8.39 -12.87 -7.06
C TYR A 16 7.16 -13.37 -6.33
N GLY A 17 7.37 -13.98 -5.16
CA GLY A 17 6.35 -14.59 -4.35
C GLY A 17 6.48 -16.12 -4.33
N GLU A 18 5.91 -16.74 -3.31
CA GLU A 18 5.95 -18.18 -3.09
C GLU A 18 4.53 -18.81 -3.16
N GLY A 19 3.51 -17.97 -3.13
CA GLY A 19 2.11 -18.38 -3.13
C GLY A 19 1.48 -18.52 -4.52
N PRO A 20 0.35 -19.19 -4.61
CA PRO A 20 -0.34 -19.43 -5.89
C PRO A 20 -1.03 -18.18 -6.44
N ASN A 21 -1.25 -17.15 -5.62
CA ASN A 21 -2.05 -15.97 -5.96
C ASN A 21 -1.37 -14.65 -5.54
N ASP A 22 -0.05 -14.58 -5.66
CA ASP A 22 0.68 -13.35 -5.36
C ASP A 22 0.39 -12.28 -6.43
N LYS A 23 0.14 -11.04 -6.00
CA LYS A 23 -0.21 -9.93 -6.89
C LYS A 23 0.60 -8.70 -6.55
N ALA A 24 1.33 -8.16 -7.53
CA ALA A 24 1.93 -6.84 -7.43
C ALA A 24 0.89 -5.76 -7.73
N GLN A 25 0.86 -4.70 -6.93
CA GLN A 25 -0.03 -3.56 -7.09
C GLN A 25 0.72 -2.33 -7.59
N TYR A 26 1.91 -2.08 -7.04
CA TYR A 26 2.67 -0.90 -7.39
C TYR A 26 4.18 -1.16 -7.33
N ILE A 27 4.95 -0.43 -8.14
CA ILE A 27 6.41 -0.47 -8.17
C ILE A 27 6.96 0.95 -8.23
N ILE A 28 8.00 1.20 -7.44
CA ILE A 28 8.75 2.45 -7.47
C ILE A 28 10.22 2.21 -7.78
N ASN A 29 10.85 3.22 -8.40
CA ASN A 29 12.29 3.35 -8.49
C ASN A 29 12.77 4.14 -7.25
N THR A 30 13.76 3.64 -6.54
CA THR A 30 14.29 4.30 -5.35
C THR A 30 15.47 5.19 -5.70
N THR A 31 15.72 6.21 -4.89
CA THR A 31 16.92 7.06 -4.94
C THR A 31 18.06 6.49 -4.08
N ILE A 32 17.77 5.50 -3.22
CA ILE A 32 18.79 4.79 -2.43
C ILE A 32 19.58 3.84 -3.32
N GLN A 33 20.80 3.51 -2.90
CA GLN A 33 21.70 2.70 -3.70
C GLN A 33 21.15 1.27 -3.90
N LEU A 34 20.63 0.64 -2.85
CA LEU A 34 20.02 -0.69 -2.85
C LEU A 34 18.90 -0.75 -1.79
N PRO A 35 17.76 -1.36 -2.09
CA PRO A 35 17.33 -1.91 -3.39
C PRO A 35 17.04 -0.82 -4.42
N LYS A 36 17.12 -1.15 -5.71
CA LYS A 36 16.86 -0.19 -6.81
C LYS A 36 15.38 0.03 -7.07
N TYR A 37 14.57 -1.00 -6.86
CA TYR A 37 13.12 -0.95 -7.01
C TYR A 37 12.46 -1.53 -5.77
N ILE A 38 11.29 -1.00 -5.42
CA ILE A 38 10.42 -1.60 -4.41
C ILE A 38 9.09 -1.93 -5.07
N ILE A 39 8.62 -3.16 -4.87
CA ILE A 39 7.28 -3.61 -5.26
C ILE A 39 6.46 -3.79 -3.99
N VAL A 40 5.23 -3.33 -4.00
CA VAL A 40 4.22 -3.64 -2.99
C VAL A 40 3.06 -4.38 -3.63
N GLY A 41 2.45 -5.26 -2.90
CA GLY A 41 1.30 -6.04 -3.32
C GLY A 41 0.74 -6.89 -2.20
N GLN A 42 0.19 -8.04 -2.58
CA GLN A 42 -0.34 -9.03 -1.65
C GLN A 42 0.19 -10.42 -1.97
N SER A 43 0.38 -11.22 -0.94
CA SER A 43 0.65 -12.66 -1.01
C SER A 43 -0.45 -13.41 -0.30
N ASN A 44 -0.88 -14.54 -0.86
CA ASN A 44 -1.84 -15.40 -0.22
C ASN A 44 -1.13 -16.54 0.50
N ASP A 45 -1.37 -16.69 1.81
CA ASP A 45 -0.93 -17.85 2.55
C ASP A 45 -1.71 -19.11 2.06
N PRO A 46 -1.02 -20.13 1.53
CA PRO A 46 -1.67 -21.33 1.03
C PRO A 46 -2.40 -22.14 2.12
N ASN A 47 -2.10 -21.91 3.39
CA ASN A 47 -2.69 -22.66 4.52
C ASN A 47 -3.92 -21.98 5.12
N THR A 48 -4.00 -20.67 5.06
CA THR A 48 -5.09 -19.88 5.70
C THR A 48 -6.03 -19.24 4.70
N SER A 49 -5.62 -19.10 3.44
CA SER A 49 -6.31 -18.34 2.39
C SER A 49 -6.36 -16.83 2.66
N ASP A 50 -5.59 -16.36 3.62
CA ASP A 50 -5.48 -14.93 3.92
C ASP A 50 -4.61 -14.20 2.90
N SER A 51 -4.85 -12.92 2.73
CA SER A 51 -4.00 -12.02 1.95
C SER A 51 -3.18 -11.16 2.87
N ASP A 52 -1.86 -11.27 2.77
CA ASP A 52 -0.91 -10.46 3.52
C ASP A 52 -0.24 -9.42 2.62
N ILE A 53 0.20 -8.31 3.18
CA ILE A 53 1.01 -7.35 2.42
C ILE A 53 2.38 -7.94 2.12
N SER A 54 2.73 -7.99 0.83
CA SER A 54 4.07 -8.37 0.36
C SER A 54 4.82 -7.16 -0.15
N ILE A 55 6.08 -7.03 0.30
CA ILE A 55 6.99 -5.97 -0.17
C ILE A 55 8.30 -6.61 -0.59
N PHE A 56 8.77 -6.29 -1.80
CA PHE A 56 10.01 -6.77 -2.36
C PHE A 56 10.95 -5.62 -2.67
N GLY A 57 12.16 -5.68 -2.12
CA GLY A 57 13.29 -4.85 -2.54
C GLY A 57 14.08 -5.57 -3.62
N ILE A 58 14.27 -4.95 -4.79
CA ILE A 58 14.80 -5.57 -5.99
C ILE A 58 15.99 -4.79 -6.52
N ASN A 59 17.05 -5.50 -6.89
CA ASN A 59 18.24 -4.95 -7.51
C ASN A 59 18.00 -4.52 -8.98
N SER A 60 18.93 -3.79 -9.56
CA SER A 60 18.81 -3.30 -10.93
C SER A 60 18.76 -4.41 -11.99
N ASP A 61 19.28 -5.60 -11.70
CA ASP A 61 19.29 -6.80 -12.53
C ASP A 61 18.05 -7.69 -12.35
N GLY A 62 17.12 -7.28 -11.48
CA GLY A 62 15.92 -8.03 -11.15
C GLY A 62 16.13 -9.12 -10.09
N SER A 63 17.33 -9.26 -9.52
CA SER A 63 17.52 -10.16 -8.37
C SER A 63 16.85 -9.57 -7.13
N GLU A 64 16.31 -10.44 -6.28
CA GLU A 64 15.76 -10.04 -4.99
C GLU A 64 16.88 -9.55 -4.07
N HIS A 65 16.69 -8.41 -3.45
CA HIS A 65 17.56 -7.89 -2.40
C HIS A 65 17.05 -8.30 -1.02
N TRP A 66 15.75 -8.13 -0.79
CA TRP A 66 15.00 -8.63 0.36
C TRP A 66 13.51 -8.76 0.02
N ASN A 67 12.80 -9.59 0.77
CA ASN A 67 11.34 -9.62 0.79
C ASN A 67 10.80 -9.52 2.21
N ARG A 68 9.57 -9.07 2.34
CA ARG A 68 8.82 -9.02 3.60
C ARG A 68 7.37 -9.33 3.33
N THR A 69 6.85 -10.27 4.10
CA THR A 69 5.41 -10.48 4.25
C THR A 69 4.99 -9.94 5.61
N ILE A 70 4.00 -9.07 5.64
CA ILE A 70 3.53 -8.41 6.85
C ILE A 70 2.14 -8.94 7.14
N GLN A 71 2.03 -9.64 8.26
CA GLN A 71 0.84 -10.34 8.72
C GLN A 71 0.34 -9.72 10.02
N TYR A 72 -0.96 -9.53 10.14
CA TYR A 72 -1.62 -9.03 11.35
C TYR A 72 -2.51 -10.08 12.03
N GLY A 73 -2.23 -11.35 11.82
CA GLY A 73 -2.92 -12.49 12.40
C GLY A 73 -3.57 -13.39 11.36
N ASN A 74 -4.02 -14.55 11.79
CA ASN A 74 -4.70 -15.51 10.94
C ASN A 74 -6.12 -15.01 10.65
N SER A 75 -6.58 -15.17 9.42
CA SER A 75 -7.91 -14.75 8.94
C SER A 75 -8.12 -13.22 8.88
N VAL A 76 -7.04 -12.46 8.73
CA VAL A 76 -7.09 -11.02 8.47
C VAL A 76 -6.52 -10.76 7.10
N ASN A 77 -7.26 -10.09 6.23
CA ASN A 77 -6.78 -9.74 4.90
C ASN A 77 -6.18 -8.32 4.92
N GLU A 78 -4.97 -8.21 4.41
CA GLU A 78 -4.34 -6.92 4.16
C GLU A 78 -3.98 -6.77 2.68
N LEU A 79 -4.11 -5.56 2.20
CA LEU A 79 -3.82 -5.19 0.82
C LEU A 79 -2.93 -3.97 0.76
N GLY A 80 -1.68 -4.13 0.31
CA GLY A 80 -0.82 -3.00 -0.04
C GLY A 80 -1.08 -2.56 -1.47
N LYS A 81 -1.60 -1.34 -1.65
CA LYS A 81 -1.99 -0.80 -2.97
C LYS A 81 -0.96 0.16 -3.55
N TYR A 82 -0.34 0.94 -2.71
CA TYR A 82 0.56 2.01 -3.12
C TYR A 82 1.75 2.12 -2.17
N ILE A 83 2.89 2.54 -2.69
CA ILE A 83 4.09 2.79 -1.90
C ILE A 83 4.75 4.09 -2.33
N PHE A 84 5.18 4.90 -1.37
CA PHE A 84 5.80 6.21 -1.55
C PHE A 84 7.12 6.31 -0.78
N PRO A 85 8.22 6.84 -1.37
CA PRO A 85 9.48 7.03 -0.66
C PRO A 85 9.39 8.25 0.27
N LEU A 86 9.80 8.08 1.54
CA LEU A 86 9.81 9.16 2.53
C LEU A 86 11.11 9.98 2.44
N SER A 87 11.02 11.27 2.70
CA SER A 87 12.16 12.19 2.67
C SER A 87 13.21 11.87 3.74
N GLY A 88 12.78 11.36 4.89
CA GLY A 88 13.64 10.89 5.99
C GLY A 88 14.19 9.47 5.82
N GLY A 89 13.95 8.83 4.69
CA GLY A 89 14.27 7.43 4.41
C GLY A 89 13.13 6.47 4.78
N GLY A 90 13.15 5.30 4.15
CA GLY A 90 12.05 4.33 4.22
C GLY A 90 10.91 4.69 3.27
N PHE A 91 9.76 4.08 3.51
CA PHE A 91 8.62 4.13 2.61
C PHE A 91 7.31 4.22 3.38
N LEU A 92 6.29 4.78 2.75
CA LEU A 92 4.91 4.79 3.22
C LEU A 92 4.08 3.88 2.32
N VAL A 93 3.38 2.92 2.89
CA VAL A 93 2.46 2.02 2.18
C VAL A 93 1.02 2.41 2.53
N ALA A 94 0.18 2.57 1.52
CA ALA A 94 -1.26 2.74 1.69
C ALA A 94 -2.01 1.54 1.12
N GLY A 95 -3.19 1.26 1.68
CA GLY A 95 -4.01 0.14 1.25
C GLY A 95 -5.24 -0.04 2.10
N ALA A 96 -5.57 -1.29 2.37
CA ALA A 96 -6.70 -1.67 3.22
C ALA A 96 -6.30 -2.78 4.17
N LYS A 97 -6.96 -2.83 5.31
CA LYS A 97 -6.87 -3.90 6.30
C LYS A 97 -8.27 -4.32 6.74
N HIS A 98 -8.54 -5.63 6.68
CA HIS A 98 -9.82 -6.17 7.12
C HIS A 98 -9.93 -6.15 8.66
N ILE A 99 -10.90 -5.41 9.19
CA ILE A 99 -11.14 -5.25 10.63
C ILE A 99 -12.65 -5.40 10.89
N ASN A 100 -13.04 -6.34 11.76
CA ASN A 100 -14.43 -6.51 12.20
C ASN A 100 -15.47 -6.62 11.07
N ASN A 101 -15.18 -7.34 10.00
CA ASN A 101 -15.97 -7.58 8.79
C ASN A 101 -15.88 -6.49 7.70
N TRP A 102 -15.13 -5.41 7.88
CA TRP A 102 -15.00 -4.31 6.93
C TRP A 102 -13.52 -4.01 6.68
N ASP A 103 -13.24 -3.40 5.57
CA ASP A 103 -11.88 -2.94 5.23
C ASP A 103 -11.70 -1.51 5.72
N ASP A 104 -10.74 -1.27 6.60
CA ASP A 104 -10.31 0.09 6.97
C ASP A 104 -9.14 0.54 6.11
N LEU A 105 -9.05 1.83 5.79
CA LEU A 105 -7.88 2.44 5.18
C LEU A 105 -6.66 2.16 6.05
N PHE A 106 -5.65 1.55 5.47
CA PHE A 106 -4.42 1.18 6.13
C PHE A 106 -3.26 2.05 5.65
N LEU A 107 -2.48 2.54 6.60
CA LEU A 107 -1.25 3.28 6.37
C LEU A 107 -0.12 2.65 7.16
N MET A 108 1.00 2.38 6.51
CA MET A 108 2.14 1.71 7.15
C MET A 108 3.45 2.39 6.77
N LYS A 109 4.31 2.59 7.77
CA LYS A 109 5.67 3.05 7.59
C LYS A 109 6.64 1.88 7.59
N VAL A 110 7.53 1.86 6.62
CA VAL A 110 8.49 0.79 6.35
C VAL A 110 9.89 1.37 6.28
N ASN A 111 10.85 0.74 6.93
CA ASN A 111 12.27 1.10 6.87
C ASN A 111 12.89 0.71 5.50
N ASN A 112 14.12 1.17 5.23
CA ASN A 112 14.84 0.85 4.00
C ASN A 112 15.11 -0.66 3.80
N ASP A 113 15.13 -1.44 4.87
CA ASP A 113 15.31 -2.91 4.87
C ASP A 113 13.99 -3.69 4.77
N GLY A 114 12.88 -2.99 4.57
CA GLY A 114 11.55 -3.58 4.48
C GLY A 114 10.87 -3.89 5.81
N THR A 115 11.50 -3.61 6.95
CA THR A 115 10.87 -3.81 8.26
C THR A 115 9.84 -2.73 8.55
N GLN A 116 8.72 -3.11 9.15
CA GLN A 116 7.69 -2.18 9.60
C GLN A 116 8.20 -1.33 10.77
N SER A 117 7.93 -0.02 10.72
CA SER A 117 8.27 0.92 11.79
C SER A 117 7.06 1.64 12.39
N GLY A 118 5.89 1.53 11.78
CA GLY A 118 4.62 2.04 12.28
C GLY A 118 3.47 1.62 11.41
N SER A 119 2.26 1.57 11.96
CA SER A 119 1.04 1.33 11.18
C SER A 119 -0.17 1.96 11.85
N TRP A 120 -1.08 2.43 11.02
CA TRP A 120 -2.31 3.12 11.43
C TRP A 120 -3.43 2.70 10.50
N TYR A 121 -4.65 2.74 11.00
CA TYR A 121 -5.85 2.48 10.22
C TYR A 121 -6.92 3.50 10.57
N TYR A 122 -7.68 3.86 9.54
CA TYR A 122 -8.71 4.89 9.61
C TYR A 122 -9.95 4.34 8.93
N GLY A 123 -11.08 4.43 9.59
CA GLY A 123 -12.32 3.91 9.06
C GLY A 123 -13.50 4.13 9.98
N GLY A 124 -14.64 3.60 9.57
CA GLY A 124 -15.88 3.70 10.27
C GLY A 124 -16.58 2.36 10.47
N SER A 125 -17.83 2.25 10.03
CA SER A 125 -18.64 1.05 10.21
C SER A 125 -18.73 0.18 8.95
N TYR A 126 -18.12 0.61 7.84
CA TYR A 126 -18.14 -0.05 6.53
C TYR A 126 -16.75 0.01 5.90
N ASN A 127 -16.63 -0.11 4.57
CA ASN A 127 -15.36 -0.24 3.88
C ASN A 127 -14.69 1.10 3.57
N GLU A 128 -13.41 1.19 3.88
CA GLU A 128 -12.50 2.27 3.52
C GLU A 128 -11.23 1.71 2.87
N VAL A 129 -10.71 2.40 1.86
CA VAL A 129 -9.51 1.97 1.17
C VAL A 129 -8.62 3.17 0.83
N GLY A 130 -7.34 3.09 1.15
CA GLY A 130 -6.32 4.03 0.70
C GLY A 130 -5.71 3.57 -0.63
N ASN A 131 -5.88 4.37 -1.68
CA ASN A 131 -5.35 4.06 -3.00
C ASN A 131 -4.03 4.78 -3.30
N TYR A 132 -3.78 5.90 -2.65
CA TYR A 132 -2.60 6.73 -2.83
C TYR A 132 -2.20 7.39 -1.51
N ALA A 133 -0.91 7.59 -1.28
CA ALA A 133 -0.39 8.33 -0.14
C ALA A 133 0.88 9.08 -0.51
N GLN A 134 1.10 10.22 0.12
CA GLN A 134 2.35 10.97 0.00
C GLN A 134 2.72 11.66 1.31
N GLU A 135 4.01 11.94 1.48
CA GLU A 135 4.50 12.81 2.52
C GLU A 135 4.26 14.27 2.13
N VAL A 136 3.71 15.04 3.06
CA VAL A 136 3.47 16.47 2.92
C VAL A 136 3.97 17.19 4.16
N SER A 137 3.98 18.54 4.14
CA SER A 137 4.41 19.31 5.32
C SER A 137 3.67 18.85 6.59
N GLY A 138 4.43 18.37 7.56
CA GLY A 138 3.94 17.96 8.87
C GLY A 138 3.18 16.63 8.92
N GLY A 139 3.35 15.73 7.95
CA GLY A 139 2.75 14.39 8.02
C GLY A 139 2.42 13.77 6.67
N TYR A 140 1.34 13.01 6.60
CA TYR A 140 0.95 12.25 5.42
C TYR A 140 -0.42 12.68 4.91
N LEU A 141 -0.60 12.67 3.59
CA LEU A 141 -1.90 12.85 2.94
C LEU A 141 -2.22 11.55 2.20
N VAL A 142 -3.41 11.02 2.45
CA VAL A 142 -3.91 9.78 1.84
C VAL A 142 -5.19 10.08 1.09
N SER A 143 -5.34 9.53 -0.11
CA SER A 143 -6.58 9.58 -0.87
C SER A 143 -7.07 8.17 -1.19
N GLY A 144 -8.39 8.03 -1.25
CA GLY A 144 -9.05 6.76 -1.48
C GLY A 144 -10.56 6.92 -1.52
N TYR A 145 -11.26 6.00 -0.91
CA TYR A 145 -12.72 6.07 -0.79
C TYR A 145 -13.20 5.51 0.54
N THR A 146 -14.38 5.91 0.94
CA THR A 146 -15.09 5.47 2.14
C THR A 146 -16.54 5.13 1.84
N GLU A 147 -17.06 4.12 2.51
CA GLU A 147 -18.48 3.76 2.56
C GLU A 147 -19.14 4.25 3.86
N SER A 148 -18.32 4.60 4.87
CA SER A 148 -18.80 5.01 6.19
C SER A 148 -19.17 6.48 6.29
N PHE A 149 -18.55 7.33 5.45
CA PHE A 149 -18.68 8.78 5.54
C PHE A 149 -19.11 9.36 4.19
N GLY A 150 -19.83 10.51 4.21
CA GLY A 150 -20.28 11.16 2.99
C GLY A 150 -21.75 10.91 2.68
N GLN A 151 -22.12 10.91 1.42
CA GLN A 151 -23.51 10.77 0.93
C GLN A 151 -23.58 9.73 -0.19
N GLY A 152 -24.22 8.61 0.06
CA GLY A 152 -24.43 7.61 -0.99
C GLY A 152 -23.79 6.27 -0.66
N LEU A 153 -23.13 5.66 -1.64
CA LEU A 153 -22.44 4.37 -1.49
C LEU A 153 -20.96 4.61 -1.10
N TYR A 154 -20.10 4.85 -2.08
CA TYR A 154 -18.70 5.19 -1.85
C TYR A 154 -18.45 6.65 -2.22
N ASP A 155 -17.79 7.38 -1.33
CA ASP A 155 -17.32 8.73 -1.59
C ASP A 155 -15.80 8.79 -1.60
N VAL A 156 -15.24 9.70 -2.40
CA VAL A 156 -13.80 10.04 -2.33
C VAL A 156 -13.48 10.45 -0.90
N TRP A 157 -12.42 9.90 -0.34
CA TRP A 157 -11.99 10.23 1.01
C TRP A 157 -10.54 10.70 1.03
N ILE A 158 -10.30 11.80 1.70
CA ILE A 158 -8.96 12.35 1.91
C ILE A 158 -8.71 12.41 3.42
N VAL A 159 -7.61 11.79 3.86
CA VAL A 159 -7.17 11.79 5.25
C VAL A 159 -5.81 12.47 5.35
N LYS A 160 -5.69 13.48 6.21
CA LYS A 160 -4.42 14.12 6.59
C LYS A 160 -4.04 13.69 7.98
N THR A 161 -2.79 13.25 8.14
CA THR A 161 -2.24 12.87 9.44
C THR A 161 -1.02 13.72 9.80
N ASP A 162 -0.58 13.66 11.05
CA ASP A 162 0.76 14.06 11.45
C ASP A 162 1.78 12.93 11.11
N LEU A 163 3.06 13.13 11.49
CA LEU A 163 4.13 12.14 11.26
C LEU A 163 4.02 10.91 12.18
N ASP A 164 3.25 11.00 13.26
CA ASP A 164 2.96 9.91 14.19
C ASP A 164 1.68 9.15 13.82
N GLY A 165 1.04 9.53 12.71
CA GLY A 165 -0.17 8.90 12.20
C GLY A 165 -1.45 9.35 12.89
N ASN A 166 -1.43 10.38 13.74
CA ASN A 166 -2.67 10.93 14.28
C ASN A 166 -3.41 11.71 13.20
N GLU A 167 -4.70 11.47 13.06
CA GLU A 167 -5.54 12.20 12.12
C GLU A 167 -5.61 13.68 12.50
N ILE A 168 -5.32 14.58 11.54
CA ILE A 168 -5.46 16.02 11.70
C ILE A 168 -6.82 16.46 11.15
N PHE A 169 -7.19 15.96 9.98
CA PHE A 169 -8.51 16.12 9.37
C PHE A 169 -8.80 15.02 8.36
N ASN A 170 -10.06 14.85 8.05
CA ASN A 170 -10.52 14.12 6.87
C ASN A 170 -11.61 14.89 6.14
N HIS A 171 -11.78 14.63 4.84
CA HIS A 171 -12.83 15.19 4.02
C HIS A 171 -13.35 14.16 3.02
N THR A 172 -14.65 14.18 2.78
CA THR A 172 -15.32 13.38 1.75
C THR A 172 -15.80 14.26 0.60
N PHE A 173 -15.75 13.70 -0.61
CA PHE A 173 -16.24 14.36 -1.82
C PHE A 173 -16.99 13.32 -2.64
N GLY A 174 -18.24 13.61 -2.95
CA GLY A 174 -19.10 12.72 -3.72
C GLY A 174 -20.56 13.09 -3.61
N GLY A 175 -21.41 12.23 -4.13
CA GLY A 175 -22.86 12.41 -4.19
C GLY A 175 -23.61 11.16 -3.76
N SER A 176 -24.71 10.83 -4.43
CA SER A 176 -25.55 9.68 -4.08
C SER A 176 -25.13 8.37 -4.73
N LEU A 177 -24.10 8.38 -5.59
CA LEU A 177 -23.55 7.21 -6.28
C LEU A 177 -22.12 6.96 -5.85
N ASP A 178 -21.46 5.99 -6.48
CA ASP A 178 -20.04 5.66 -6.23
C ASP A 178 -19.12 6.75 -6.77
N ASP A 179 -18.36 7.37 -5.88
CA ASP A 179 -17.28 8.29 -6.17
C ASP A 179 -15.97 7.77 -5.54
N LYS A 180 -14.94 7.47 -6.33
CA LYS A 180 -13.70 6.84 -5.83
C LYS A 180 -12.46 7.53 -6.37
N ALA A 181 -11.58 8.00 -5.48
CA ALA A 181 -10.24 8.41 -5.89
C ALA A 181 -9.37 7.15 -6.12
N MET A 182 -8.72 7.08 -7.29
CA MET A 182 -7.84 5.97 -7.67
C MET A 182 -6.36 6.34 -7.56
N SER A 183 -6.04 7.65 -7.48
CA SER A 183 -4.69 8.19 -7.33
C SER A 183 -4.72 9.54 -6.64
#